data_78efc186b14c0693cea170dd135bc42b
#
_entry.id   78efc186b14c0693cea170dd135bc42b
#
_cell.length_a   1.000
_cell.length_b   1.000
_cell.length_c   1.000
_cell.angle_alpha   90.00
_cell.angle_beta   90.00
_cell.angle_gamma   90.00
#
_symmetry.space_group_name_H-M   'P 1'
#
loop_
_entity.id
_entity.type
_entity.pdbx_description
1 polymer ?
#
loop_
_entity_poly.entity_id
_entity_poly.type
_entity_poly.pdbx_seq_one_letter_code
_entity_poly.pdbx_strand_id
1 'polypeptide(L)'
;MGDENSNSHRPCGIHYRRYRLYEYPRKEKEISSMGGIGKTVPPFDMKEVNCLKEEKRMVGSYEVIACQRIGGEEIIVGEDKNAAPSERYLCCYVEQNDIFERYSSALASDGYAEIFEIYGQRIASAAKEVIERIDKEKEFIGDSELIFTADKCERITEEVNLNGKIVVIDSDVFSPEYQLATHQLMLCTGGFGAQPNARGRSCFCTSLYDGHDTKFYRQDIIGILAAEDLPEWAKSGYDKAVTAQKKAERNER
;
A
#
# COMPACT_ATOMS: atom_id res chain seq x y z
N MET A 1 -15.57 -30.56 30.47
CA MET A 1 -14.39 -30.85 29.60
C MET A 1 -14.82 -30.52 28.19
N GLY A 2 -14.52 -29.32 27.75
CA GLY A 2 -14.81 -28.80 26.42
C GLY A 2 -13.73 -27.77 26.12
N ASP A 3 -12.78 -28.14 25.24
CA ASP A 3 -11.68 -27.29 24.85
C ASP A 3 -12.20 -26.23 23.87
N GLU A 4 -12.21 -24.99 24.31
CA GLU A 4 -12.41 -23.82 23.45
C GLU A 4 -11.14 -23.55 22.69
N ASN A 5 -11.17 -23.87 21.40
CA ASN A 5 -10.10 -23.61 20.46
C ASN A 5 -10.19 -22.14 20.00
N SER A 6 -9.49 -21.25 20.71
CA SER A 6 -9.41 -19.85 20.37
C SER A 6 -8.51 -19.68 19.13
N ASN A 7 -9.16 -19.53 17.98
CA ASN A 7 -8.52 -19.23 16.70
C ASN A 7 -8.06 -17.76 16.71
N SER A 8 -6.81 -17.52 17.15
CA SER A 8 -6.20 -16.19 17.10
C SER A 8 -5.87 -15.84 15.64
N HIS A 9 -6.74 -15.06 15.02
CA HIS A 9 -6.41 -14.37 13.77
C HIS A 9 -5.28 -13.38 14.05
N ARG A 10 -4.07 -13.69 13.59
CA ARG A 10 -2.97 -12.72 13.53
C ARG A 10 -3.26 -11.81 12.35
N PRO A 11 -3.33 -10.49 12.52
CA PRO A 11 -3.45 -9.58 11.41
C PRO A 11 -2.20 -9.69 10.52
N CYS A 12 -2.44 -9.83 9.23
CA CYS A 12 -1.41 -9.89 8.20
C CYS A 12 -0.68 -8.55 8.16
N GLY A 13 0.63 -8.57 8.36
CA GLY A 13 1.44 -7.36 8.33
C GLY A 13 1.36 -6.66 6.97
N ILE A 14 0.87 -5.43 6.98
CA ILE A 14 0.78 -4.61 5.77
C ILE A 14 2.17 -4.09 5.45
N HIS A 15 2.87 -4.74 4.51
CA HIS A 15 4.12 -4.22 3.98
C HIS A 15 3.83 -3.21 2.88
N TYR A 16 4.01 -1.93 3.19
CA TYR A 16 3.92 -0.85 2.22
C TYR A 16 5.12 -0.92 1.26
N ARG A 17 4.88 -1.41 0.05
CA ARG A 17 5.88 -1.38 -1.03
C ARG A 17 5.67 -0.11 -1.84
N ARG A 18 6.73 0.68 -1.99
CA ARG A 18 6.79 1.83 -2.89
C ARG A 18 6.66 1.32 -4.33
N TYR A 19 5.44 1.34 -4.88
CA TYR A 19 5.25 1.13 -6.30
C TYR A 19 5.73 2.38 -7.04
N ARG A 20 6.74 2.20 -7.90
CA ARG A 20 7.09 3.22 -8.89
C ARG A 20 5.90 3.31 -9.83
N LEU A 21 5.07 4.34 -9.68
CA LEU A 21 4.04 4.68 -10.64
C LEU A 21 4.75 4.89 -11.98
N TYR A 22 4.41 4.09 -12.97
CA TYR A 22 4.72 4.41 -14.35
C TYR A 22 3.95 5.68 -14.67
N GLU A 23 4.66 6.80 -14.74
CA GLU A 23 4.12 8.04 -15.26
C GLU A 23 3.75 7.80 -16.72
N TYR A 24 2.47 7.66 -17.00
CA TYR A 24 1.97 7.86 -18.34
C TYR A 24 2.24 9.33 -18.70
N PRO A 25 2.95 9.62 -19.79
CA PRO A 25 3.17 10.99 -20.21
C PRO A 25 1.80 11.63 -20.49
N ARG A 26 1.41 12.61 -19.68
CA ARG A 26 0.27 13.49 -19.96
C ARG A 26 0.59 14.22 -21.25
N LYS A 27 -0.12 13.90 -22.32
CA LYS A 27 -0.15 14.74 -23.52
C LYS A 27 -0.88 16.02 -23.15
N GLU A 28 -0.13 17.05 -22.80
CA GLU A 28 -0.64 18.41 -22.77
C GLU A 28 -1.05 18.78 -24.18
N LYS A 29 -2.33 19.00 -24.41
CA LYS A 29 -2.84 19.63 -25.62
C LYS A 29 -2.62 21.12 -25.47
N GLU A 30 -1.50 21.63 -25.94
CA GLU A 30 -1.38 23.04 -26.28
C GLU A 30 -2.26 23.33 -27.51
N ILE A 31 -3.34 24.01 -27.29
CA ILE A 31 -4.10 24.69 -28.34
C ILE A 31 -3.44 26.06 -28.52
N SER A 32 -2.52 26.15 -29.44
CA SER A 32 -2.03 27.42 -29.96
C SER A 32 -2.54 27.58 -31.38
N SER A 33 -3.38 28.56 -31.55
CA SER A 33 -3.87 29.03 -32.84
C SER A 33 -2.82 29.90 -33.54
N MET A 34 -2.79 29.79 -34.85
CA MET A 34 -2.35 30.68 -35.91
C MET A 34 -1.09 30.31 -36.69
N GLY A 35 -1.35 30.05 -37.95
CA GLY A 35 -0.67 30.71 -39.06
C GLY A 35 0.58 30.07 -39.64
N GLY A 36 0.42 29.42 -40.77
CA GLY A 36 1.31 29.71 -41.92
C GLY A 36 2.46 28.74 -42.20
N ILE A 37 2.42 28.21 -43.41
CA ILE A 37 3.51 27.79 -44.29
C ILE A 37 4.07 26.37 -44.08
N GLY A 38 3.79 25.57 -45.12
CA GLY A 38 4.20 24.16 -45.27
C GLY A 38 5.68 23.90 -45.12
N LYS A 39 5.95 22.91 -44.31
CA LYS A 39 7.15 22.07 -44.48
C LYS A 39 6.70 20.63 -44.37
N THR A 40 6.89 19.89 -45.46
CA THR A 40 6.78 18.45 -45.58
C THR A 40 7.60 17.78 -44.48
N VAL A 41 6.91 17.12 -43.55
CA VAL A 41 7.54 16.25 -42.56
C VAL A 41 7.97 14.99 -43.33
N PRO A 42 9.25 14.55 -43.23
CA PRO A 42 9.65 13.28 -43.80
C PRO A 42 8.90 12.11 -43.20
N PRO A 43 8.69 11.02 -43.94
CA PRO A 43 7.98 9.86 -43.39
C PRO A 43 8.74 9.29 -42.17
N PHE A 44 8.04 9.15 -41.09
CA PHE A 44 8.56 8.54 -39.85
C PHE A 44 8.93 7.09 -40.17
N ASP A 45 10.24 6.82 -40.21
CA ASP A 45 10.78 5.48 -40.42
C ASP A 45 10.46 4.62 -39.17
N MET A 46 9.43 3.80 -39.29
CA MET A 46 9.06 2.83 -38.27
C MET A 46 10.02 1.64 -38.26
N LYS A 47 11.30 1.89 -38.11
CA LYS A 47 12.27 0.85 -37.87
C LYS A 47 12.66 0.85 -36.39
N GLU A 48 12.34 -0.31 -35.79
CA GLU A 48 12.82 -0.74 -34.49
C GLU A 48 12.28 0.00 -33.25
N VAL A 49 11.00 -0.13 -32.99
CA VAL A 49 10.58 -0.29 -31.60
C VAL A 49 11.09 -1.67 -31.17
N ASN A 50 12.26 -1.68 -30.56
CA ASN A 50 12.78 -2.83 -29.83
C ASN A 50 11.74 -3.12 -28.75
N CYS A 51 10.86 -4.06 -29.02
CA CYS A 51 9.93 -4.63 -28.06
C CYS A 51 10.83 -5.33 -27.04
N LEU A 52 11.21 -4.60 -25.97
CA LEU A 52 11.71 -5.23 -24.75
C LEU A 52 10.66 -6.30 -24.44
N LYS A 53 11.05 -7.56 -24.50
CA LYS A 53 10.21 -8.67 -24.04
C LYS A 53 9.89 -8.36 -22.60
N GLU A 54 8.70 -7.83 -22.33
CA GLU A 54 8.17 -7.76 -20.98
C GLU A 54 8.21 -9.18 -20.48
N GLU A 55 8.98 -9.42 -19.43
CA GLU A 55 9.04 -10.73 -18.78
C GLU A 55 7.62 -11.03 -18.32
N LYS A 56 7.00 -12.03 -18.96
CA LYS A 56 5.65 -12.46 -18.63
C LYS A 56 5.64 -12.96 -17.20
N ARG A 57 4.76 -12.38 -16.37
CA ARG A 57 4.60 -12.85 -15.01
C ARG A 57 4.01 -14.25 -15.02
N MET A 58 4.66 -15.16 -14.32
CA MET A 58 4.24 -16.55 -14.19
C MET A 58 3.78 -16.84 -12.76
N VAL A 59 2.75 -17.67 -12.63
CA VAL A 59 2.26 -18.23 -11.38
C VAL A 59 2.23 -19.74 -11.54
N GLY A 60 3.24 -20.43 -11.03
CA GLY A 60 3.50 -21.82 -11.38
C GLY A 60 3.73 -21.95 -12.89
N SER A 61 2.92 -22.80 -13.58
CA SER A 61 2.96 -22.96 -15.03
C SER A 61 2.06 -21.97 -15.79
N TYR A 62 1.27 -21.15 -15.08
CA TYR A 62 0.30 -20.22 -15.67
C TYR A 62 0.94 -18.88 -16.02
N GLU A 63 0.74 -18.40 -17.24
CA GLU A 63 1.03 -17.02 -17.64
C GLU A 63 -0.08 -16.11 -17.11
N VAL A 64 0.23 -15.07 -16.34
CA VAL A 64 -0.76 -14.12 -15.81
C VAL A 64 -1.31 -13.28 -16.95
N ILE A 65 -2.62 -13.37 -17.18
CA ILE A 65 -3.34 -12.63 -18.23
C ILE A 65 -4.22 -11.50 -17.69
N ALA A 66 -4.54 -11.52 -16.40
CA ALA A 66 -5.20 -10.43 -15.71
C ALA A 66 -4.74 -10.40 -14.24
N CYS A 67 -4.66 -9.20 -13.68
CA CYS A 67 -4.24 -8.97 -12.30
C CYS A 67 -4.90 -7.69 -11.76
N GLN A 68 -5.48 -7.78 -10.56
CA GLN A 68 -6.00 -6.63 -9.83
C GLN A 68 -5.64 -6.73 -8.36
N ARG A 69 -5.18 -5.61 -7.79
CA ARG A 69 -4.96 -5.49 -6.35
C ARG A 69 -6.02 -4.58 -5.75
N ILE A 70 -6.67 -5.04 -4.68
CA ILE A 70 -7.67 -4.28 -3.91
C ILE A 70 -7.51 -4.64 -2.43
N GLY A 71 -7.38 -3.64 -1.57
CA GLY A 71 -7.36 -3.83 -0.11
C GLY A 71 -6.19 -4.64 0.44
N GLY A 72 -5.09 -4.71 -0.30
CA GLY A 72 -3.93 -5.54 0.08
C GLY A 72 -3.94 -6.93 -0.52
N GLU A 73 -5.06 -7.40 -1.06
CA GLU A 73 -5.18 -8.65 -1.79
C GLU A 73 -4.89 -8.45 -3.27
N GLU A 74 -4.16 -9.36 -3.85
CA GLU A 74 -3.94 -9.43 -5.29
C GLU A 74 -4.66 -10.63 -5.86
N ILE A 75 -5.53 -10.40 -6.85
CA ILE A 75 -6.31 -11.42 -7.52
C ILE A 75 -5.80 -11.52 -8.94
N ILE A 76 -5.51 -12.73 -9.40
CA ILE A 76 -5.00 -12.96 -10.74
C ILE A 76 -5.85 -13.94 -11.51
N VAL A 77 -5.77 -13.83 -12.86
CA VAL A 77 -6.15 -14.88 -13.80
C VAL A 77 -4.91 -15.28 -14.57
N GLY A 78 -4.67 -16.58 -14.67
CA GLY A 78 -3.58 -17.17 -15.46
C GLY A 78 -4.10 -18.13 -16.52
N GLU A 79 -3.32 -18.30 -17.61
CA GLU A 79 -3.54 -19.31 -18.64
C GLU A 79 -2.31 -20.22 -18.75
N ASP A 80 -2.54 -21.53 -18.72
CA ASP A 80 -1.54 -22.54 -19.11
C ASP A 80 -2.05 -23.29 -20.37
N LYS A 81 -1.42 -23.02 -21.49
CA LYS A 81 -1.77 -23.64 -22.79
C LYS A 81 -1.39 -25.12 -22.88
N ASN A 82 -0.56 -25.59 -21.95
CA ASN A 82 -0.07 -26.98 -21.92
C ASN A 82 -0.79 -27.81 -20.84
N ALA A 83 -1.60 -27.18 -19.99
CA ALA A 83 -2.38 -27.89 -18.98
C ALA A 83 -3.48 -28.75 -19.61
N ALA A 84 -4.05 -29.68 -18.83
CA ALA A 84 -5.26 -30.37 -19.22
C ALA A 84 -6.38 -29.36 -19.55
N PRO A 85 -7.26 -29.65 -20.53
CA PRO A 85 -8.31 -28.70 -20.91
C PRO A 85 -9.11 -28.17 -19.73
N SER A 86 -9.47 -29.02 -18.78
CA SER A 86 -10.20 -28.64 -17.54
C SER A 86 -9.44 -27.71 -16.59
N GLU A 87 -8.16 -27.51 -16.81
CA GLU A 87 -7.27 -26.72 -15.93
C GLU A 87 -6.56 -25.60 -16.71
N ARG A 88 -7.04 -25.27 -17.90
CA ARG A 88 -6.38 -24.30 -18.77
C ARG A 88 -6.31 -22.90 -18.18
N TYR A 89 -7.35 -22.48 -17.47
CA TYR A 89 -7.42 -21.16 -16.82
C TYR A 89 -7.45 -21.31 -15.31
N LEU A 90 -6.77 -20.41 -14.61
CA LEU A 90 -6.67 -20.37 -13.15
C LEU A 90 -7.08 -18.99 -12.65
N CYS A 91 -7.86 -18.93 -11.57
CA CYS A 91 -8.05 -17.71 -10.79
C CYS A 91 -7.67 -17.98 -9.33
N CYS A 92 -6.76 -17.16 -8.75
CA CYS A 92 -6.35 -17.30 -7.36
C CYS A 92 -6.04 -15.95 -6.71
N TYR A 93 -5.96 -15.95 -5.38
CA TYR A 93 -5.36 -14.86 -4.62
C TYR A 93 -3.86 -15.08 -4.51
N VAL A 94 -3.11 -13.98 -4.53
CA VAL A 94 -1.66 -13.97 -4.37
C VAL A 94 -1.30 -13.12 -3.16
N GLU A 95 -0.64 -13.74 -2.20
CA GLU A 95 0.01 -13.07 -1.09
C GLU A 95 1.51 -13.06 -1.37
N GLN A 96 2.10 -11.89 -1.52
CA GLN A 96 3.51 -11.73 -1.79
C GLN A 96 4.18 -10.90 -0.71
N ASN A 97 5.29 -11.40 -0.17
CA ASN A 97 6.22 -10.63 0.64
C ASN A 97 7.64 -10.74 0.07
N ASP A 98 8.63 -10.14 0.73
CA ASP A 98 10.02 -10.12 0.26
C ASP A 98 10.70 -11.50 0.24
N ILE A 99 10.09 -12.53 0.83
CA ILE A 99 10.69 -13.86 1.03
C ILE A 99 9.96 -14.93 0.23
N PHE A 100 8.63 -14.85 0.14
CA PHE A 100 7.81 -15.86 -0.53
C PHE A 100 6.58 -15.27 -1.22
N GLU A 101 6.09 -16.01 -2.18
CA GLU A 101 4.81 -15.81 -2.84
C GLU A 101 3.93 -17.01 -2.54
N ARG A 102 2.71 -16.76 -2.05
CA ARG A 102 1.74 -17.77 -1.69
C ARG A 102 0.47 -17.59 -2.51
N TYR A 103 -0.04 -18.68 -2.99
CA TYR A 103 -1.30 -18.74 -3.73
C TYR A 103 -2.37 -19.40 -2.88
N SER A 104 -3.57 -18.80 -2.84
CA SER A 104 -4.69 -19.32 -2.09
C SER A 104 -5.98 -19.31 -2.88
N SER A 105 -6.93 -20.17 -2.51
CA SER A 105 -8.25 -20.28 -3.12
C SER A 105 -8.21 -20.42 -4.65
N ALA A 106 -7.25 -21.20 -5.15
CA ALA A 106 -7.09 -21.45 -6.58
C ALA A 106 -8.29 -22.23 -7.13
N LEU A 107 -8.88 -21.72 -8.21
CA LEU A 107 -9.93 -22.39 -9.00
C LEU A 107 -9.47 -22.47 -10.44
N ALA A 108 -9.62 -23.64 -11.05
CA ALA A 108 -9.30 -23.86 -12.45
C ALA A 108 -10.55 -24.18 -13.27
N SER A 109 -10.54 -23.82 -14.55
CA SER A 109 -11.63 -24.07 -15.50
C SER A 109 -11.09 -24.18 -16.93
N ASP A 110 -11.84 -24.82 -17.82
CA ASP A 110 -11.64 -24.77 -19.28
C ASP A 110 -12.34 -23.57 -19.94
N GLY A 111 -13.29 -22.95 -19.21
CA GLY A 111 -14.09 -21.82 -19.68
C GLY A 111 -13.43 -20.47 -19.42
N TYR A 112 -12.95 -19.80 -20.49
CA TYR A 112 -12.41 -18.43 -20.36
C TYR A 112 -13.41 -17.46 -19.70
N ALA A 113 -14.67 -17.48 -20.13
CA ALA A 113 -15.70 -16.60 -19.59
C ALA A 113 -16.02 -16.93 -18.11
N GLU A 114 -16.05 -18.21 -17.75
CA GLU A 114 -16.31 -18.68 -16.40
C GLU A 114 -15.23 -18.20 -15.43
N ILE A 115 -13.95 -18.33 -15.80
CA ILE A 115 -12.86 -17.89 -14.92
C ILE A 115 -12.86 -16.38 -14.72
N PHE A 116 -13.25 -15.60 -15.76
CA PHE A 116 -13.39 -14.14 -15.63
C PHE A 116 -14.64 -13.73 -14.84
N GLU A 117 -15.70 -14.53 -14.83
CA GLU A 117 -16.84 -14.33 -13.93
C GLU A 117 -16.39 -14.49 -12.46
N ILE A 118 -15.65 -15.56 -12.14
CA ILE A 118 -15.08 -15.82 -10.81
C ILE A 118 -14.15 -14.66 -10.41
N TYR A 119 -13.29 -14.22 -11.33
CA TYR A 119 -12.38 -13.09 -11.10
C TYR A 119 -13.15 -11.80 -10.78
N GLY A 120 -14.19 -11.49 -11.55
CA GLY A 120 -15.05 -10.33 -11.33
C GLY A 120 -15.78 -10.38 -9.97
N GLN A 121 -16.29 -11.54 -9.58
CA GLN A 121 -16.94 -11.77 -8.28
C GLN A 121 -15.95 -11.53 -7.12
N ARG A 122 -14.71 -12.03 -7.24
CA ARG A 122 -13.66 -11.83 -6.22
C ARG A 122 -13.28 -10.36 -6.08
N ILE A 123 -13.10 -9.65 -7.20
CA ILE A 123 -12.84 -8.21 -7.21
C ILE A 123 -13.97 -7.44 -6.52
N ALA A 124 -15.22 -7.76 -6.85
CA ALA A 124 -16.38 -7.12 -6.24
C ALA A 124 -16.47 -7.37 -4.73
N SER A 125 -16.15 -8.60 -4.29
CA SER A 125 -16.10 -8.96 -2.86
C SER A 125 -15.02 -8.17 -2.12
N ALA A 126 -13.79 -8.18 -2.65
CA ALA A 126 -12.67 -7.43 -2.05
C ALA A 126 -12.96 -5.92 -2.00
N ALA A 127 -13.54 -5.35 -3.05
CA ALA A 127 -13.94 -3.95 -3.07
C ALA A 127 -15.00 -3.63 -2.01
N LYS A 128 -15.97 -4.51 -1.80
CA LYS A 128 -17.00 -4.33 -0.76
C LYS A 128 -16.38 -4.33 0.64
N GLU A 129 -15.47 -5.26 0.93
CA GLU A 129 -14.78 -5.32 2.21
C GLU A 129 -13.95 -4.05 2.48
N VAL A 130 -13.29 -3.51 1.44
CA VAL A 130 -12.56 -2.25 1.53
C VAL A 130 -13.50 -1.09 1.84
N ILE A 131 -14.64 -0.99 1.15
CA ILE A 131 -15.64 0.05 1.40
C ILE A 131 -16.14 -0.02 2.85
N GLU A 132 -16.53 -1.21 3.32
CA GLU A 132 -17.00 -1.41 4.69
C GLU A 132 -15.94 -1.04 5.74
N ARG A 133 -14.66 -1.31 5.47
CA ARG A 133 -13.54 -0.92 6.32
C ARG A 133 -13.36 0.60 6.35
N ILE A 134 -13.34 1.25 5.18
CA ILE A 134 -13.21 2.70 5.06
C ILE A 134 -14.35 3.41 5.79
N ASP A 135 -15.57 2.92 5.65
CA ASP A 135 -16.73 3.51 6.32
C ASP A 135 -16.63 3.41 7.85
N LYS A 136 -16.18 2.25 8.37
CA LYS A 136 -15.91 2.07 9.80
C LYS A 136 -14.79 2.98 10.31
N GLU A 137 -13.71 3.13 9.53
CA GLU A 137 -12.61 4.03 9.90
C GLU A 137 -13.05 5.49 9.90
N LYS A 138 -13.86 5.91 8.94
CA LYS A 138 -14.44 7.27 8.91
C LYS A 138 -15.37 7.50 10.10
N GLU A 139 -16.22 6.53 10.44
CA GLU A 139 -17.07 6.59 11.64
C GLU A 139 -16.22 6.72 12.91
N PHE A 140 -15.12 5.97 13.00
CA PHE A 140 -14.19 6.02 14.13
C PHE A 140 -13.46 7.37 14.23
N ILE A 141 -13.05 7.96 13.11
CA ILE A 141 -12.43 9.30 13.04
C ILE A 141 -13.43 10.38 13.50
N GLY A 142 -14.72 10.21 13.16
CA GLY A 142 -15.78 11.15 13.51
C GLY A 142 -15.59 12.54 12.88
N ASP A 143 -15.75 13.59 13.69
CA ASP A 143 -15.63 14.98 13.25
C ASP A 143 -14.16 15.47 13.11
N SER A 144 -13.18 14.58 13.32
CA SER A 144 -11.76 14.92 13.19
C SER A 144 -11.34 14.98 11.73
N GLU A 145 -10.09 15.45 11.49
CA GLU A 145 -9.50 15.48 10.15
C GLU A 145 -9.42 14.08 9.55
N LEU A 146 -9.93 13.89 8.34
CA LEU A 146 -9.85 12.63 7.62
C LEU A 146 -8.44 12.36 7.08
N ILE A 147 -7.68 13.43 6.78
CA ILE A 147 -6.30 13.38 6.28
C ILE A 147 -5.54 14.53 6.90
N PHE A 148 -4.35 14.25 7.43
CA PHE A 148 -3.43 15.28 7.89
C PHE A 148 -2.54 15.74 6.74
N THR A 149 -2.37 17.06 6.65
CA THR A 149 -1.53 17.74 5.65
C THR A 149 -0.37 18.47 6.33
N ALA A 150 0.67 18.82 5.57
CA ALA A 150 1.89 19.41 6.11
C ALA A 150 1.67 20.74 6.85
N ASP A 151 0.61 21.49 6.53
CA ASP A 151 0.25 22.75 7.20
C ASP A 151 -0.32 22.54 8.61
N LYS A 152 -0.73 21.32 8.95
CA LYS A 152 -1.20 20.92 10.28
C LYS A 152 -0.07 20.40 11.19
N CYS A 153 1.15 20.34 10.69
CA CYS A 153 2.27 19.68 11.34
C CYS A 153 3.44 20.64 11.55
N GLU A 154 4.22 20.40 12.60
CA GLU A 154 5.53 21.00 12.74
C GLU A 154 6.48 20.44 11.69
N ARG A 155 7.18 21.33 10.98
CA ARG A 155 8.10 20.96 9.91
C ARG A 155 9.31 20.19 10.44
N ILE A 156 9.68 19.12 9.74
CA ILE A 156 10.87 18.33 10.04
C ILE A 156 12.07 18.93 9.32
N THR A 157 13.16 19.17 10.08
CA THR A 157 14.51 19.43 9.56
C THR A 157 15.41 18.21 9.78
N GLU A 158 16.57 18.18 9.17
CA GLU A 158 17.52 17.07 9.34
C GLU A 158 18.02 16.94 10.80
N GLU A 159 18.04 18.04 11.55
CA GLU A 159 18.51 18.09 12.94
C GLU A 159 17.50 17.54 13.95
N VAL A 160 16.26 17.34 13.55
CA VAL A 160 15.19 16.91 14.47
C VAL A 160 15.32 15.42 14.79
N ASN A 161 15.34 15.10 16.09
CA ASN A 161 15.18 13.73 16.57
C ASN A 161 13.71 13.34 16.54
N LEU A 162 13.37 12.30 15.78
CA LEU A 162 12.00 11.81 15.67
C LEU A 162 11.64 10.75 16.73
N ASN A 163 12.62 10.17 17.41
CA ASN A 163 12.37 9.13 18.41
C ASN A 163 11.46 9.64 19.54
N GLY A 164 10.39 8.91 19.81
CA GLY A 164 9.36 9.27 20.79
C GLY A 164 8.42 10.40 20.33
N LYS A 165 8.50 10.84 19.08
CA LYS A 165 7.62 11.86 18.51
C LYS A 165 6.44 11.22 17.78
N ILE A 166 5.31 11.92 17.79
CA ILE A 166 4.18 11.59 16.91
C ILE A 166 4.51 12.14 15.54
N VAL A 167 4.64 11.25 14.58
CA VAL A 167 4.94 11.59 13.19
C VAL A 167 3.72 11.38 12.31
N VAL A 168 3.60 12.22 11.31
CA VAL A 168 2.53 12.13 10.31
C VAL A 168 3.14 11.64 9.00
N ILE A 169 2.64 10.52 8.51
CA ILE A 169 3.09 9.91 7.25
C ILE A 169 2.37 10.59 6.09
N ASP A 170 3.09 10.81 4.99
CA ASP A 170 2.49 11.31 3.76
C ASP A 170 1.41 10.34 3.25
N SER A 171 0.21 10.85 3.00
CA SER A 171 -0.89 10.04 2.46
C SER A 171 -0.54 9.38 1.13
N ASP A 172 0.30 10.02 0.31
CA ASP A 172 0.69 9.52 -1.01
C ASP A 172 1.60 8.26 -0.95
N VAL A 173 2.10 7.93 0.24
CA VAL A 173 2.86 6.67 0.48
C VAL A 173 1.93 5.46 0.50
N PHE A 174 0.66 5.68 0.84
CA PHE A 174 -0.33 4.62 0.94
C PHE A 174 -1.09 4.42 -0.38
N SER A 175 -1.59 3.20 -0.59
CA SER A 175 -2.59 2.97 -1.64
C SER A 175 -3.85 3.80 -1.35
N PRO A 176 -4.63 4.18 -2.37
CA PRO A 176 -5.77 5.09 -2.22
C PRO A 176 -6.77 4.68 -1.12
N GLU A 177 -6.95 3.39 -0.92
CA GLU A 177 -7.84 2.83 0.10
C GLU A 177 -7.32 2.93 1.54
N TYR A 178 -6.08 3.38 1.74
CA TYR A 178 -5.44 3.58 3.04
C TYR A 178 -5.05 5.04 3.30
N GLN A 179 -5.49 5.97 2.47
CA GLN A 179 -5.20 7.40 2.60
C GLN A 179 -6.13 8.07 3.61
N LEU A 180 -6.10 7.61 4.86
CA LEU A 180 -6.88 8.15 5.99
C LEU A 180 -5.96 8.47 7.17
N ALA A 181 -6.40 9.38 8.03
CA ALA A 181 -5.69 9.80 9.24
C ALA A 181 -5.30 8.63 10.16
N THR A 182 -6.13 7.57 10.19
CA THR A 182 -5.87 6.33 10.93
C THR A 182 -4.57 5.66 10.52
N HIS A 183 -4.15 5.81 9.26
CA HIS A 183 -2.90 5.25 8.73
C HIS A 183 -1.74 6.24 8.75
N GLN A 184 -2.01 7.53 8.94
CA GLN A 184 -0.96 8.57 8.95
C GLN A 184 -0.32 8.78 10.32
N LEU A 185 -1.10 8.64 11.42
CA LEU A 185 -0.62 8.98 12.76
C LEU A 185 0.14 7.82 13.40
N MET A 186 1.43 8.04 13.64
CA MET A 186 2.35 7.04 14.16
C MET A 186 3.19 7.58 15.31
N LEU A 187 3.53 6.73 16.28
CA LEU A 187 4.62 7.01 17.23
C LEU A 187 5.93 6.49 16.63
N CYS A 188 6.90 7.36 16.42
CA CYS A 188 8.23 6.93 15.99
C CYS A 188 8.99 6.34 17.20
N THR A 189 9.30 5.05 17.13
CA THR A 189 9.91 4.29 18.23
C THR A 189 11.42 4.10 18.06
N GLY A 190 11.99 4.51 16.92
CA GLY A 190 13.43 4.40 16.69
C GLY A 190 13.82 4.30 15.22
N GLY A 191 14.98 3.71 14.98
CA GLY A 191 15.56 3.54 13.65
C GLY A 191 16.62 4.57 13.32
N PHE A 192 17.48 4.24 12.34
CA PHE A 192 18.58 5.14 11.97
C PHE A 192 18.08 6.44 11.33
N GLY A 193 16.93 6.45 10.67
CA GLY A 193 16.31 7.65 10.10
C GLY A 193 15.67 8.57 11.14
N ALA A 194 15.41 8.08 12.36
CA ALA A 194 14.83 8.87 13.44
C ALA A 194 15.83 9.80 14.11
N GLN A 195 17.13 9.54 13.97
CA GLN A 195 18.19 10.31 14.62
C GLN A 195 18.46 11.65 13.91
N PRO A 196 18.95 12.67 14.63
CA PRO A 196 19.41 13.91 14.01
C PRO A 196 20.56 13.66 13.03
N ASN A 197 20.54 14.35 11.89
CA ASN A 197 21.59 14.25 10.84
C ASN A 197 21.88 12.80 10.42
N ALA A 198 20.84 11.98 10.40
CA ALA A 198 20.96 10.56 10.19
C ALA A 198 21.45 10.21 8.78
N ARG A 199 22.40 9.27 8.69
CA ARG A 199 22.84 8.69 7.42
C ARG A 199 21.87 7.61 6.92
N GLY A 200 21.14 6.96 7.82
CA GLY A 200 20.12 5.98 7.52
C GLY A 200 18.76 6.62 7.26
N ARG A 201 17.87 5.92 6.58
CA ARG A 201 16.57 6.46 6.18
C ARG A 201 15.39 5.87 6.95
N SER A 202 15.56 4.69 7.55
CA SER A 202 14.46 3.92 8.15
C SER A 202 14.08 4.47 9.53
N CYS A 203 12.78 4.73 9.72
CA CYS A 203 12.12 5.03 10.98
C CYS A 203 11.20 3.87 11.32
N PHE A 204 11.31 3.33 12.52
CA PHE A 204 10.35 2.36 13.06
C PHE A 204 9.24 3.11 13.75
N CYS A 205 8.01 2.72 13.47
CA CYS A 205 6.83 3.43 13.90
C CYS A 205 5.76 2.46 14.37
N THR A 206 5.01 2.86 15.40
CA THR A 206 3.82 2.14 15.88
C THR A 206 2.59 2.96 15.56
N SER A 207 1.61 2.35 14.89
CA SER A 207 0.34 2.98 14.54
C SER A 207 -0.45 3.38 15.80
N LEU A 208 -1.00 4.60 15.81
CA LEU A 208 -1.86 5.06 16.89
C LEU A 208 -3.28 4.53 16.78
N TYR A 209 -3.66 3.99 15.63
CA TYR A 209 -4.98 3.42 15.40
C TYR A 209 -5.09 1.97 15.89
N ASP A 210 -4.24 1.09 15.40
CA ASP A 210 -4.30 -0.35 15.64
C ASP A 210 -3.11 -0.91 16.44
N GLY A 211 -2.09 -0.08 16.73
CA GLY A 211 -0.90 -0.47 17.46
C GLY A 211 0.08 -1.32 16.65
N HIS A 212 -0.09 -1.40 15.34
CA HIS A 212 0.79 -2.19 14.47
C HIS A 212 2.14 -1.52 14.28
N ASP A 213 3.23 -2.31 14.38
CA ASP A 213 4.58 -1.84 14.12
C ASP A 213 4.92 -1.91 12.64
N THR A 214 5.46 -0.83 12.10
CA THR A 214 5.81 -0.71 10.69
C THR A 214 7.07 0.12 10.50
N LYS A 215 7.57 0.17 9.27
CA LYS A 215 8.77 0.91 8.89
C LYS A 215 8.46 1.88 7.76
N PHE A 216 8.78 3.15 7.98
CA PHE A 216 8.75 4.20 6.95
C PHE A 216 10.15 4.76 6.72
N TYR A 217 10.32 5.49 5.63
CA TYR A 217 11.51 6.29 5.44
C TYR A 217 11.27 7.71 5.98
N ARG A 218 12.35 8.36 6.49
CA ARG A 218 12.25 9.74 6.99
C ARG A 218 11.62 10.71 5.99
N GLN A 219 11.86 10.51 4.71
CA GLN A 219 11.30 11.33 3.63
C GLN A 219 9.79 11.14 3.42
N ASP A 220 9.22 10.06 3.95
CA ASP A 220 7.80 9.73 3.85
C ASP A 220 7.00 10.38 5.02
N ILE A 221 7.71 11.10 5.91
CA ILE A 221 7.12 11.78 7.06
C ILE A 221 6.99 13.27 6.71
N ILE A 222 5.75 13.78 6.69
CA ILE A 222 5.48 15.18 6.35
C ILE A 222 5.64 16.14 7.51
N GLY A 223 5.54 15.65 8.76
CA GLY A 223 5.65 16.50 9.93
C GLY A 223 5.54 15.77 11.26
N ILE A 224 5.62 16.54 12.33
CA ILE A 224 5.41 16.12 13.71
C ILE A 224 4.12 16.76 14.20
N LEU A 225 3.32 15.98 14.95
CA LEU A 225 2.13 16.49 15.63
C LEU A 225 2.43 16.57 17.13
N ALA A 226 2.02 17.67 17.79
CA ALA A 226 2.11 17.77 19.23
C ALA A 226 1.06 16.86 19.91
N ALA A 227 1.37 16.35 21.09
CA ALA A 227 0.47 15.42 21.77
C ALA A 227 -0.88 16.06 22.16
N GLU A 228 -0.87 17.37 22.41
CA GLU A 228 -2.07 18.19 22.66
C GLU A 228 -2.98 18.34 21.43
N ASP A 229 -2.42 18.27 20.24
CA ASP A 229 -3.14 18.40 18.96
C ASP A 229 -3.67 17.05 18.42
N LEU A 230 -3.42 15.95 19.18
CA LEU A 230 -3.96 14.64 18.80
C LEU A 230 -5.48 14.63 18.81
N PRO A 231 -6.11 14.10 17.76
CA PRO A 231 -7.55 13.86 17.80
C PRO A 231 -7.90 12.85 18.89
N GLU A 232 -9.11 12.95 19.42
CA GLU A 232 -9.56 12.15 20.57
C GLU A 232 -9.38 10.64 20.35
N TRP A 233 -9.67 10.19 19.14
CA TRP A 233 -9.55 8.78 18.78
C TRP A 233 -8.11 8.25 18.88
N ALA A 234 -7.10 9.09 18.64
CA ALA A 234 -5.69 8.69 18.64
C ALA A 234 -5.05 8.68 20.03
N LYS A 235 -5.62 9.38 21.02
CA LYS A 235 -5.04 9.54 22.37
C LYS A 235 -4.82 8.23 23.08
N SER A 236 -5.83 7.32 23.04
CA SER A 236 -5.70 6.01 23.68
C SER A 236 -4.61 5.14 23.04
N GLY A 237 -4.47 5.21 21.73
CA GLY A 237 -3.40 4.51 21.00
C GLY A 237 -2.02 5.06 21.36
N TYR A 238 -1.89 6.39 21.45
CA TYR A 238 -0.67 7.05 21.87
C TYR A 238 -0.23 6.62 23.27
N ASP A 239 -1.12 6.64 24.26
CA ASP A 239 -0.81 6.22 25.62
C ASP A 239 -0.33 4.76 25.70
N LYS A 240 -0.97 3.87 24.93
CA LYS A 240 -0.55 2.47 24.83
C LYS A 240 0.83 2.33 24.21
N ALA A 241 1.08 3.02 23.08
CA ALA A 241 2.35 2.96 22.36
C ALA A 241 3.51 3.50 23.21
N VAL A 242 3.33 4.64 23.90
CA VAL A 242 4.32 5.20 24.83
C VAL A 242 4.59 4.26 26.01
N THR A 243 3.56 3.63 26.56
CA THR A 243 3.72 2.67 27.66
C THR A 243 4.51 1.44 27.21
N ALA A 244 4.23 0.91 26.02
CA ALA A 244 4.94 -0.22 25.43
C ALA A 244 6.41 0.12 25.19
N GLN A 245 6.70 1.29 24.62
CA GLN A 245 8.07 1.76 24.39
C GLN A 245 8.87 1.85 25.70
N LYS A 246 8.32 2.48 26.74
CA LYS A 246 8.97 2.58 28.06
C LYS A 246 9.24 1.22 28.69
N LYS A 247 8.36 0.25 28.48
CA LYS A 247 8.54 -1.13 28.96
C LYS A 247 9.69 -1.84 28.22
N ALA A 248 9.77 -1.67 26.90
CA ALA A 248 10.87 -2.22 26.09
C ALA A 248 12.23 -1.65 26.53
N GLU A 249 12.36 -0.35 26.70
CA GLU A 249 13.59 0.30 27.17
C GLU A 249 14.05 -0.15 28.56
N ARG A 250 13.11 -0.53 29.43
CA ARG A 250 13.46 -1.09 30.78
C ARG A 250 13.98 -2.50 30.71
N ASN A 251 13.50 -3.29 29.76
CA ASN A 251 13.90 -4.70 29.61
C ASN A 251 15.27 -4.85 28.90
N GLU A 252 15.74 -3.80 28.21
CA GLU A 252 17.04 -3.78 27.54
C GLU A 252 18.20 -3.29 28.46
N ARG A 253 17.88 -2.80 29.66
CA ARG A 253 18.86 -2.35 30.68
C ARG A 253 19.14 -3.43 31.71
#